data_b04c965894ad251c674f0df8e852dd1b
#
_entry.id   b04c965894ad251c674f0df8e852dd1b
#
_cell.length_a   1.000
_cell.length_b   1.000
_cell.length_c   1.000
_cell.angle_alpha   90.00
_cell.angle_beta   90.00
_cell.angle_gamma   90.00
#
_symmetry.space_group_name_H-M   'P 1'
#
loop_
_entity.id
_entity.type
_entity.pdbx_description
1 polymer ?
#
loop_
_entity_poly.entity_id
_entity_poly.type
_entity_poly.pdbx_seq_one_letter_code
_entity_poly.pdbx_strand_id
1 'polypeptide(L)'
;MKKRGFILKNGLTTKKVNGKNYDFPTTMVTAVENCRKAGIHGNCTWIMAYPGETLEHLKTSVAFIKWQQDFWTEGLSPQSDQYKINHAGVNAKMFTATAYPGTEMWNVVRSDLQDHFDISFDKTGHPVCDDNFHNYVLELDDATKILNNKDGDPVNFGEMPMKTFLKCREHVDSGEIEKILEM
;
A
#
# COMPACT_ATOMS: atom_id res chain seq x y z
N MET A 1 7.03 -20.33 2.00
CA MET A 1 6.99 -18.87 2.02
C MET A 1 7.15 -18.38 3.45
N LYS A 2 8.32 -17.86 3.87
CA LYS A 2 8.44 -17.21 5.17
C LYS A 2 7.63 -15.92 5.09
N LYS A 3 6.51 -15.83 5.81
CA LYS A 3 5.76 -14.58 5.98
C LYS A 3 6.72 -13.55 6.55
N ARG A 4 7.26 -12.68 5.70
CA ARG A 4 7.96 -11.49 6.14
C ARG A 4 6.89 -10.59 6.71
N GLY A 5 6.93 -10.35 7.95
CA GLY A 5 6.09 -9.36 8.31
C GLY A 5 5.79 -9.15 9.74
N PHE A 6 4.86 -8.43 9.90
CA PHE A 6 4.30 -8.04 11.17
C PHE A 6 4.05 -9.30 12.00
N ILE A 7 4.75 -9.41 13.11
CA ILE A 7 4.37 -10.34 14.15
C ILE A 7 2.97 -9.90 14.56
N LEU A 8 1.96 -10.66 14.16
CA LEU A 8 0.58 -10.44 14.56
C LEU A 8 0.45 -10.80 16.06
N LYS A 9 1.01 -9.96 16.93
CA LYS A 9 1.08 -10.20 18.38
C LYS A 9 -0.28 -10.46 18.99
N ASN A 10 -1.35 -9.91 18.41
CA ASN A 10 -2.70 -9.97 18.95
C ASN A 10 -3.70 -10.68 18.01
N GLY A 11 -3.20 -11.43 17.02
CA GLY A 11 -4.03 -12.18 16.10
C GLY A 11 -4.78 -11.35 15.06
N LEU A 12 -5.85 -11.93 14.54
CA LEU A 12 -6.70 -11.35 13.51
C LEU A 12 -8.11 -11.13 14.04
N THR A 13 -8.75 -10.07 13.60
CA THR A 13 -10.16 -9.76 13.84
C THR A 13 -10.92 -9.82 12.53
N THR A 14 -11.92 -10.67 12.45
CA THR A 14 -12.77 -10.77 11.27
C THR A 14 -13.80 -9.64 11.25
N LYS A 15 -13.89 -8.94 10.13
CA LYS A 15 -14.91 -7.92 9.84
C LYS A 15 -15.62 -8.25 8.53
N LYS A 16 -16.90 -7.88 8.45
CA LYS A 16 -17.70 -8.07 7.24
C LYS A 16 -17.67 -6.78 6.40
N VAL A 17 -17.28 -6.89 5.13
CA VAL A 17 -17.22 -5.77 4.16
C VAL A 17 -17.90 -6.22 2.88
N ASN A 18 -18.89 -5.47 2.40
CA ASN A 18 -19.67 -5.81 1.20
C ASN A 18 -20.17 -7.28 1.17
N GLY A 19 -20.60 -7.79 2.34
CA GLY A 19 -21.12 -9.15 2.48
C GLY A 19 -20.06 -10.26 2.65
N LYS A 20 -18.77 -9.97 2.46
CA LYS A 20 -17.64 -10.92 2.61
C LYS A 20 -16.92 -10.71 3.93
N ASN A 21 -16.35 -11.79 4.47
CA ASN A 21 -15.52 -11.73 5.68
C ASN A 21 -14.06 -11.49 5.30
N TYR A 22 -13.42 -10.57 6.01
CA TYR A 22 -11.98 -10.26 5.88
C TYR A 22 -11.33 -10.30 7.25
N ASP A 23 -10.11 -10.82 7.31
CA ASP A 23 -9.33 -10.90 8.53
C ASP A 23 -8.31 -9.78 8.58
N PHE A 24 -8.46 -8.87 9.54
CA PHE A 24 -7.59 -7.72 9.73
C PHE A 24 -6.71 -7.89 10.96
N PRO A 25 -5.49 -7.32 10.99
CA PRO A 25 -4.69 -7.30 12.21
C PRO A 25 -5.47 -6.66 13.35
N THR A 26 -5.64 -7.39 14.46
CA THR A 26 -6.40 -6.92 15.63
C THR A 26 -5.89 -5.59 16.16
N THR A 27 -4.57 -5.37 16.11
CA THR A 27 -3.95 -4.10 16.53
C THR A 27 -4.43 -2.90 15.70
N MET A 28 -4.60 -3.07 14.38
CA MET A 28 -5.10 -2.00 13.50
C MET A 28 -6.58 -1.72 13.77
N VAL A 29 -7.39 -2.76 13.89
CA VAL A 29 -8.82 -2.62 14.24
C VAL A 29 -8.98 -1.89 15.56
N THR A 30 -8.27 -2.33 16.61
CA THR A 30 -8.32 -1.71 17.95
C THR A 30 -7.85 -0.26 17.93
N ALA A 31 -6.81 0.08 17.13
CA ALA A 31 -6.35 1.45 16.98
C ALA A 31 -7.45 2.36 16.40
N VAL A 32 -8.11 1.94 15.31
CA VAL A 32 -9.22 2.69 14.70
C VAL A 32 -10.39 2.85 15.67
N GLU A 33 -10.78 1.77 16.37
CA GLU A 33 -11.86 1.79 17.36
C GLU A 33 -11.56 2.73 18.54
N ASN A 34 -10.31 2.74 19.02
CA ASN A 34 -9.89 3.64 20.09
C ASN A 34 -9.83 5.11 19.64
N CYS A 35 -9.38 5.38 18.42
CA CYS A 35 -9.44 6.73 17.85
C CYS A 35 -10.87 7.24 17.83
N ARG A 36 -11.84 6.44 17.35
CA ARG A 36 -13.26 6.83 17.36
C ARG A 36 -13.78 7.11 18.76
N LYS A 37 -13.47 6.25 19.74
CA LYS A 37 -13.86 6.45 21.16
C LYS A 37 -13.31 7.74 21.74
N ALA A 38 -12.10 8.14 21.34
CA ALA A 38 -11.45 9.37 21.77
C ALA A 38 -11.88 10.62 20.99
N GLY A 39 -12.78 10.49 19.98
CA GLY A 39 -13.15 11.59 19.09
C GLY A 39 -12.02 12.05 18.15
N ILE A 40 -11.00 11.20 17.94
CA ILE A 40 -9.85 11.49 17.07
C ILE A 40 -10.07 10.76 15.75
N HIS A 41 -10.06 11.49 14.63
CA HIS A 41 -10.13 10.88 13.31
C HIS A 41 -8.78 10.28 12.93
N GLY A 42 -8.66 8.95 13.04
CA GLY A 42 -7.43 8.23 12.67
C GLY A 42 -7.29 8.13 11.15
N ASN A 43 -6.10 8.45 10.66
CA ASN A 43 -5.76 8.33 9.25
C ASN A 43 -4.67 7.28 9.06
N CYS A 44 -4.86 6.38 8.08
CA CYS A 44 -3.89 5.34 7.73
C CYS A 44 -3.19 5.70 6.42
N THR A 45 -1.91 5.37 6.32
CA THR A 45 -1.16 5.43 5.07
C THR A 45 -1.10 4.03 4.46
N TRP A 46 -1.33 3.94 3.16
CA TRP A 46 -1.40 2.67 2.44
C TRP A 46 -0.28 2.59 1.41
N ILE A 47 0.27 1.40 1.26
CA ILE A 47 1.32 1.11 0.29
C ILE A 47 0.88 -0.10 -0.53
N MET A 48 1.03 -0.03 -1.85
CA MET A 48 0.81 -1.13 -2.79
C MET A 48 2.10 -1.51 -3.51
N ALA A 49 2.11 -2.68 -4.12
CA ALA A 49 3.29 -3.22 -4.83
C ALA A 49 4.50 -3.52 -3.94
N TYR A 50 4.27 -3.81 -2.65
CA TYR A 50 5.33 -4.25 -1.77
C TYR A 50 5.80 -5.67 -2.14
N PRO A 51 7.09 -6.00 -2.02
CA PRO A 51 7.61 -7.35 -2.34
C PRO A 51 6.82 -8.46 -1.66
N GLY A 52 6.28 -9.38 -2.46
CA GLY A 52 5.41 -10.46 -2.00
C GLY A 52 3.93 -10.08 -1.90
N GLU A 53 3.53 -8.87 -2.27
CA GLU A 53 2.12 -8.50 -2.33
C GLU A 53 1.44 -9.10 -3.55
N THR A 54 0.34 -9.81 -3.31
CA THR A 54 -0.56 -10.34 -4.33
C THR A 54 -1.82 -9.47 -4.43
N LEU A 55 -2.64 -9.69 -5.48
CA LEU A 55 -3.94 -9.03 -5.60
C LEU A 55 -4.83 -9.27 -4.37
N GLU A 56 -4.82 -10.48 -3.79
CA GLU A 56 -5.62 -10.79 -2.61
C GLU A 56 -5.15 -10.02 -1.36
N HIS A 57 -3.85 -9.77 -1.22
CA HIS A 57 -3.34 -8.89 -0.16
C HIS A 57 -3.82 -7.46 -0.36
N LEU A 58 -3.76 -6.94 -1.59
CA LEU A 58 -4.26 -5.60 -1.91
C LEU A 58 -5.77 -5.48 -1.67
N LYS A 59 -6.57 -6.49 -2.07
CA LYS A 59 -8.00 -6.55 -1.74
C LYS A 59 -8.26 -6.48 -0.24
N THR A 60 -7.46 -7.15 0.57
CA THR A 60 -7.58 -7.06 2.03
C THR A 60 -7.31 -5.65 2.54
N SER A 61 -6.33 -4.94 1.98
CA SER A 61 -6.05 -3.53 2.31
C SER A 61 -7.22 -2.62 1.91
N VAL A 62 -7.77 -2.80 0.71
CA VAL A 62 -8.94 -2.05 0.23
C VAL A 62 -10.17 -2.34 1.10
N ALA A 63 -10.39 -3.60 1.47
CA ALA A 63 -11.48 -3.98 2.37
C ALA A 63 -11.34 -3.31 3.76
N PHE A 64 -10.11 -3.15 4.27
CA PHE A 64 -9.88 -2.43 5.52
C PHE A 64 -10.24 -0.94 5.39
N ILE A 65 -9.86 -0.29 4.27
CA ILE A 65 -10.24 1.11 4.00
C ILE A 65 -11.78 1.23 3.99
N LYS A 66 -12.46 0.35 3.26
CA LYS A 66 -13.93 0.35 3.18
C LYS A 66 -14.57 0.11 4.55
N TRP A 67 -14.08 -0.87 5.32
CA TRP A 67 -14.54 -1.08 6.69
C TRP A 67 -14.35 0.17 7.55
N GLN A 68 -13.23 0.86 7.42
CA GLN A 68 -12.95 2.07 8.17
C GLN A 68 -13.91 3.22 7.77
N GLN A 69 -14.21 3.39 6.48
CA GLN A 69 -15.19 4.35 5.99
C GLN A 69 -16.59 4.06 6.56
N ASP A 70 -17.04 2.81 6.46
CA ASP A 70 -18.34 2.39 6.98
C ASP A 70 -18.41 2.58 8.50
N PHE A 71 -17.36 2.24 9.22
CA PHE A 71 -17.27 2.41 10.67
C PHE A 71 -17.35 3.88 11.09
N TRP A 72 -16.67 4.80 10.38
CA TRP A 72 -16.72 6.23 10.70
C TRP A 72 -18.02 6.90 10.31
N THR A 73 -18.77 6.34 9.38
CA THR A 73 -20.06 6.90 8.90
C THR A 73 -21.28 6.17 9.47
N GLU A 74 -21.08 5.18 10.31
CA GLU A 74 -22.13 4.37 10.93
C GLU A 74 -23.17 5.27 11.66
N GLY A 75 -24.45 5.08 11.33
CA GLY A 75 -25.55 5.85 11.91
C GLY A 75 -25.74 7.27 11.33
N LEU A 76 -24.94 7.70 10.37
CA LEU A 76 -25.07 8.99 9.71
C LEU A 76 -25.84 8.87 8.40
N SER A 77 -26.65 9.89 8.09
CA SER A 77 -27.28 10.00 6.76
C SER A 77 -26.22 10.31 5.70
N PRO A 78 -26.19 9.59 4.55
CA PRO A 78 -25.25 9.85 3.45
C PRO A 78 -25.30 11.29 2.90
N GLN A 79 -26.45 11.98 3.06
CA GLN A 79 -26.63 13.35 2.61
C GLN A 79 -26.10 14.39 3.62
N SER A 80 -25.82 13.98 4.87
CA SER A 80 -25.32 14.89 5.89
C SER A 80 -23.87 15.32 5.63
N ASP A 81 -23.54 16.56 6.01
CA ASP A 81 -22.17 17.06 5.91
C ASP A 81 -21.22 16.27 6.80
N GLN A 82 -21.69 15.82 7.97
CA GLN A 82 -20.89 14.98 8.86
C GLN A 82 -20.51 13.64 8.23
N TYR A 83 -21.44 13.00 7.48
CA TYR A 83 -21.12 11.80 6.72
C TYR A 83 -20.00 12.07 5.70
N LYS A 84 -20.15 13.12 4.90
CA LYS A 84 -19.17 13.50 3.87
C LYS A 84 -17.78 13.76 4.48
N ILE A 85 -17.74 14.51 5.58
CA ILE A 85 -16.50 14.80 6.31
C ILE A 85 -15.86 13.53 6.84
N ASN A 86 -16.61 12.66 7.50
CA ASN A 86 -16.09 11.43 8.07
C ASN A 86 -15.62 10.44 7.00
N HIS A 87 -16.39 10.30 5.91
CA HIS A 87 -16.03 9.44 4.80
C HIS A 87 -14.77 9.93 4.09
N ALA A 88 -14.70 11.22 3.75
CA ALA A 88 -13.53 11.83 3.12
C ALA A 88 -12.28 11.85 4.03
N GLY A 89 -12.48 11.83 5.35
CA GLY A 89 -11.40 11.78 6.33
C GLY A 89 -10.65 10.45 6.34
N VAL A 90 -11.25 9.36 5.82
CA VAL A 90 -10.53 8.09 5.65
C VAL A 90 -9.71 8.14 4.36
N ASN A 91 -8.39 8.19 4.51
CA ASN A 91 -7.50 8.26 3.36
C ASN A 91 -7.53 6.94 2.56
N ALA A 92 -7.91 7.05 1.30
CA ALA A 92 -7.93 5.95 0.35
C ALA A 92 -6.74 5.96 -0.64
N LYS A 93 -5.86 6.98 -0.54
CA LYS A 93 -4.67 7.05 -1.38
C LYS A 93 -3.69 5.95 -1.00
N MET A 94 -3.15 5.30 -2.01
CA MET A 94 -2.09 4.31 -1.84
C MET A 94 -0.82 4.80 -2.54
N PHE A 95 0.29 4.70 -1.84
CA PHE A 95 1.61 4.95 -2.40
C PHE A 95 2.15 3.67 -3.03
N THR A 96 2.94 3.78 -4.09
CA THR A 96 3.67 2.64 -4.62
C THR A 96 4.89 2.37 -3.74
N ALA A 97 5.14 1.09 -3.43
CA ALA A 97 6.32 0.72 -2.66
C ALA A 97 7.59 1.13 -3.40
N THR A 98 8.47 1.81 -2.68
CA THR A 98 9.71 2.36 -3.22
C THR A 98 10.88 1.88 -2.37
N ALA A 99 11.91 1.35 -3.01
CA ALA A 99 13.07 0.80 -2.34
C ALA A 99 14.09 1.92 -2.02
N TYR A 100 14.01 2.48 -0.83
CA TYR A 100 14.99 3.48 -0.37
C TYR A 100 16.31 2.81 0.05
N PRO A 101 17.47 3.37 -0.35
CA PRO A 101 18.78 2.87 0.06
C PRO A 101 18.89 2.71 1.58
N GLY A 102 19.44 1.59 2.02
CA GLY A 102 19.62 1.29 3.45
C GLY A 102 18.42 0.67 4.15
N THR A 103 17.27 0.52 3.48
CA THR A 103 16.10 -0.18 4.03
C THR A 103 16.17 -1.69 3.83
N GLU A 104 15.37 -2.46 4.59
CA GLU A 104 15.24 -3.90 4.36
C GLU A 104 14.69 -4.20 2.96
N MET A 105 13.73 -3.40 2.49
CA MET A 105 13.17 -3.53 1.14
C MET A 105 14.26 -3.41 0.07
N TRP A 106 15.17 -2.45 0.20
CA TRP A 106 16.32 -2.28 -0.68
C TRP A 106 17.12 -3.58 -0.85
N ASN A 107 17.38 -4.28 0.27
CA ASN A 107 18.11 -5.54 0.24
C ASN A 107 17.31 -6.70 -0.38
N VAL A 108 15.97 -6.65 -0.22
CA VAL A 108 15.07 -7.69 -0.75
C VAL A 108 14.96 -7.63 -2.26
N VAL A 109 14.85 -6.42 -2.82
CA VAL A 109 14.66 -6.20 -4.26
C VAL A 109 15.96 -5.89 -5.00
N ARG A 110 17.11 -6.31 -4.44
CA ARG A 110 18.42 -5.99 -5.03
C ARG A 110 18.56 -6.45 -6.47
N SER A 111 18.06 -7.64 -6.82
CA SER A 111 18.07 -8.13 -8.20
C SER A 111 17.23 -7.25 -9.11
N ASP A 112 16.03 -6.85 -8.65
CA ASP A 112 15.17 -5.96 -9.42
C ASP A 112 15.82 -4.58 -9.65
N LEU A 113 16.57 -4.07 -8.63
CA LEU A 113 17.31 -2.82 -8.77
C LEU A 113 18.44 -2.92 -9.80
N GLN A 114 19.13 -4.07 -9.86
CA GLN A 114 20.14 -4.33 -10.90
C GLN A 114 19.51 -4.44 -12.28
N ASP A 115 18.43 -5.23 -12.40
CA ASP A 115 17.82 -5.56 -13.69
C ASP A 115 17.07 -4.36 -14.30
N HIS A 116 16.36 -3.59 -13.48
CA HIS A 116 15.52 -2.49 -13.95
C HIS A 116 16.20 -1.14 -14.00
N PHE A 117 17.20 -0.89 -13.12
CA PHE A 117 17.82 0.42 -12.96
C PHE A 117 19.33 0.42 -13.18
N ASP A 118 19.92 -0.72 -13.56
CA ASP A 118 21.37 -0.91 -13.75
C ASP A 118 22.19 -0.50 -12.51
N ILE A 119 21.61 -0.59 -11.29
CA ILE A 119 22.31 -0.26 -10.06
C ILE A 119 23.33 -1.34 -9.76
N SER A 120 24.60 -0.97 -9.72
CA SER A 120 25.71 -1.84 -9.36
C SER A 120 25.89 -1.91 -7.85
N PHE A 121 26.33 -3.06 -7.35
CA PHE A 121 26.66 -3.27 -5.93
C PHE A 121 28.11 -3.74 -5.79
N ASP A 122 28.79 -3.25 -4.78
CA ASP A 122 30.13 -3.67 -4.44
C ASP A 122 30.13 -5.05 -3.75
N LYS A 123 31.35 -5.57 -3.42
CA LYS A 123 31.51 -6.87 -2.76
C LYS A 123 30.89 -6.95 -1.37
N THR A 124 30.63 -5.82 -0.74
CA THR A 124 29.99 -5.71 0.59
C THR A 124 28.48 -5.55 0.49
N GLY A 125 27.96 -5.37 -0.74
CA GLY A 125 26.53 -5.22 -1.01
C GLY A 125 26.03 -3.79 -0.89
N HIS A 126 26.92 -2.80 -0.84
CA HIS A 126 26.55 -1.39 -0.94
C HIS A 126 26.42 -0.97 -2.40
N PRO A 127 25.51 -0.03 -2.73
CA PRO A 127 25.41 0.49 -4.08
C PRO A 127 26.69 1.22 -4.46
N VAL A 128 27.11 1.06 -5.71
CA VAL A 128 28.16 1.89 -6.29
C VAL A 128 27.56 3.26 -6.59
N CYS A 129 28.17 4.33 -6.08
CA CYS A 129 27.69 5.70 -6.30
C CYS A 129 28.08 6.17 -7.71
N ASP A 130 27.42 5.62 -8.72
CA ASP A 130 27.52 6.01 -10.12
C ASP A 130 26.28 6.81 -10.59
N ASP A 131 26.24 7.16 -11.87
CA ASP A 131 25.14 7.93 -12.44
C ASP A 131 23.79 7.19 -12.34
N ASN A 132 23.79 5.87 -12.48
CA ASN A 132 22.55 5.08 -12.39
C ASN A 132 21.96 5.12 -10.98
N PHE A 133 22.80 4.94 -9.97
CA PHE A 133 22.38 5.08 -8.57
C PHE A 133 21.90 6.50 -8.28
N HIS A 134 22.61 7.51 -8.78
CA HIS A 134 22.25 8.92 -8.61
C HIS A 134 20.88 9.23 -9.24
N ASN A 135 20.68 8.80 -10.48
CA ASN A 135 19.40 8.97 -11.18
C ASN A 135 18.26 8.26 -10.46
N TYR A 136 18.47 7.03 -9.98
CA TYR A 136 17.48 6.31 -9.17
C TYR A 136 17.10 7.12 -7.93
N VAL A 137 18.07 7.65 -7.19
CA VAL A 137 17.79 8.43 -5.97
C VAL A 137 17.01 9.71 -6.27
N LEU A 138 17.27 10.37 -7.40
CA LEU A 138 16.49 11.54 -7.83
C LEU A 138 15.04 11.20 -8.16
N GLU A 139 14.78 9.99 -8.65
CA GLU A 139 13.41 9.53 -8.92
C GLU A 139 12.59 9.23 -7.65
N LEU A 140 13.23 9.16 -6.46
CA LEU A 140 12.56 8.89 -5.19
C LEU A 140 11.90 10.12 -4.54
N ASP A 141 11.90 11.26 -5.20
CA ASP A 141 11.36 12.53 -4.68
C ASP A 141 9.84 12.52 -4.53
N ASP A 142 9.13 11.71 -5.31
CA ASP A 142 7.67 11.58 -5.29
C ASP A 142 7.24 10.12 -5.02
N ALA A 143 6.88 9.82 -3.78
CA ALA A 143 6.38 8.51 -3.38
C ALA A 143 5.02 8.13 -3.99
N THR A 144 4.32 9.05 -4.65
CA THR A 144 3.02 8.77 -5.29
C THR A 144 3.16 8.23 -6.70
N LYS A 145 4.30 8.47 -7.36
CA LYS A 145 4.53 8.02 -8.73
C LYS A 145 4.90 6.52 -8.78
N ILE A 146 4.68 5.93 -9.93
CA ILE A 146 5.24 4.62 -10.28
C ILE A 146 6.65 4.88 -10.82
N LEU A 147 7.64 4.19 -10.27
CA LEU A 147 8.99 4.23 -10.85
C LEU A 147 8.99 3.56 -12.22
N ASN A 148 9.69 4.16 -13.16
CA ASN A 148 9.97 3.55 -14.45
C ASN A 148 11.39 3.00 -14.48
N ASN A 149 11.58 1.88 -15.17
CA ASN A 149 12.90 1.32 -15.41
C ASN A 149 13.69 2.18 -16.43
N LYS A 150 14.92 1.76 -16.74
CA LYS A 150 15.78 2.40 -17.73
C LYS A 150 15.19 2.50 -19.14
N ASP A 151 14.25 1.61 -19.46
CA ASP A 151 13.58 1.55 -20.78
C ASP A 151 12.27 2.37 -20.78
N GLY A 152 11.90 2.99 -19.65
CA GLY A 152 10.69 3.78 -19.49
C GLY A 152 9.45 2.98 -19.10
N ASP A 153 9.60 1.67 -18.84
CA ASP A 153 8.49 0.81 -18.42
C ASP A 153 8.26 0.90 -16.90
N PRO A 154 7.00 0.85 -16.44
CA PRO A 154 6.68 0.88 -15.03
C PRO A 154 7.23 -0.35 -14.28
N VAL A 155 7.70 -0.15 -13.06
CA VAL A 155 8.22 -1.20 -12.18
C VAL A 155 7.23 -1.53 -11.08
N ASN A 156 7.03 -2.82 -10.84
CA ASN A 156 6.22 -3.37 -9.77
C ASN A 156 7.06 -4.37 -8.97
N PHE A 157 7.36 -4.04 -7.72
CA PHE A 157 8.10 -4.95 -6.82
C PHE A 157 7.22 -6.05 -6.20
N GLY A 158 5.89 -5.97 -6.37
CA GLY A 158 4.94 -6.98 -5.89
C GLY A 158 4.84 -8.21 -6.81
N GLU A 159 4.05 -9.19 -6.38
CA GLU A 159 3.81 -10.43 -7.15
C GLU A 159 2.62 -10.31 -8.14
N MET A 160 1.97 -9.15 -8.21
CA MET A 160 0.88 -8.96 -9.17
C MET A 160 1.43 -8.87 -10.60
N PRO A 161 0.77 -9.49 -11.60
CA PRO A 161 1.10 -9.24 -13.01
C PRO A 161 1.01 -7.74 -13.31
N MET A 162 1.95 -7.20 -14.10
CA MET A 162 2.04 -5.77 -14.42
C MET A 162 0.69 -5.18 -14.87
N LYS A 163 -0.02 -5.86 -15.77
CA LYS A 163 -1.35 -5.44 -16.24
C LYS A 163 -2.36 -5.29 -15.09
N THR A 164 -2.32 -6.19 -14.12
CA THR A 164 -3.20 -6.14 -12.93
C THR A 164 -2.81 -4.99 -12.02
N PHE A 165 -1.51 -4.80 -11.78
CA PHE A 165 -0.99 -3.69 -10.98
C PHE A 165 -1.40 -2.33 -11.55
N LEU A 166 -1.20 -2.10 -12.86
CA LEU A 166 -1.57 -0.85 -13.52
C LEU A 166 -3.08 -0.58 -13.45
N LYS A 167 -3.91 -1.62 -13.60
CA LYS A 167 -5.35 -1.48 -13.43
C LYS A 167 -5.75 -1.14 -12.00
N CYS A 168 -5.12 -1.75 -11.00
CA CYS A 168 -5.34 -1.39 -9.60
C CYS A 168 -4.90 0.06 -9.35
N ARG A 169 -3.77 0.49 -9.90
CA ARG A 169 -3.29 1.86 -9.78
C ARG A 169 -4.27 2.86 -10.38
N GLU A 170 -4.82 2.59 -11.57
CA GLU A 170 -5.87 3.41 -12.20
C GLU A 170 -7.08 3.59 -11.26
N HIS A 171 -7.54 2.50 -10.62
CA HIS A 171 -8.65 2.57 -9.66
C HIS A 171 -8.31 3.39 -8.41
N VAL A 172 -7.07 3.32 -7.93
CA VAL A 172 -6.61 4.16 -6.81
C VAL A 172 -6.58 5.64 -7.21
N ASP A 173 -6.04 5.97 -8.38
CA ASP A 173 -5.88 7.34 -8.85
C ASP A 173 -7.22 7.99 -9.20
N SER A 174 -8.18 7.21 -9.70
CA SER A 174 -9.56 7.67 -9.96
C SER A 174 -10.44 7.76 -8.70
N GLY A 175 -9.94 7.27 -7.55
CA GLY A 175 -10.72 7.20 -6.31
C GLY A 175 -11.75 6.07 -6.27
N GLU A 176 -11.72 5.16 -7.24
CA GLU A 176 -12.67 4.04 -7.38
C GLU A 176 -12.10 2.73 -6.79
N ILE A 177 -11.43 2.82 -5.63
CA ILE A 177 -10.70 1.69 -5.04
C ILE A 177 -11.56 0.45 -4.82
N GLU A 178 -12.87 0.61 -4.60
CA GLU A 178 -13.79 -0.51 -4.38
C GLU A 178 -13.86 -1.46 -5.58
N LYS A 179 -13.59 -0.98 -6.80
CA LYS A 179 -13.51 -1.83 -8.00
C LYS A 179 -12.42 -2.89 -7.91
N ILE A 180 -11.38 -2.66 -7.08
CA ILE A 180 -10.33 -3.65 -6.83
C ILE A 180 -10.91 -4.89 -6.11
N LEU A 181 -11.95 -4.75 -5.28
CA LEU A 181 -12.60 -5.88 -4.60
C LEU A 181 -13.34 -6.81 -5.58
N GLU A 182 -13.68 -6.31 -6.76
CA GLU A 182 -14.44 -7.02 -7.80
C GLU A 182 -13.52 -7.71 -8.83
N MET A 183 -12.23 -7.37 -8.83
CA MET A 183 -11.21 -7.98 -9.71
C MET A 183 -10.90 -9.42 -9.25
#